data_17f4899ece0529ecd99a9de326a39ced
#
_entry.id   17f4899ece0529ecd99a9de326a39ced
#
_cell.length_a   1.000
_cell.length_b   1.000
_cell.length_c   1.000
_cell.angle_alpha   90.00
_cell.angle_beta   90.00
_cell.angle_gamma   90.00
#
_symmetry.space_group_name_H-M   'P 1'
#
loop_
_entity.id
_entity.type
_entity.pdbx_description
1 polymer ?
#
loop_
_entity_poly.entity_id
_entity_poly.type
_entity_poly.pdbx_seq_one_letter_code
_entity_poly.pdbx_strand_id
1 'polypeptide(L)'
;RDCLLSRGLGDVYKRQTLWKKYGDPVGRIGQKTYIVRALLVGIPTAAMFAFTWIRPELFVGDANIFILSFMVLGTLGFVSLISLAIRRLSDIGLSHLYYWGFFGFLFVSNQAGAKLLSDELLATRITGMFFFAAVTLLAFIPGQKTKNKYGPVPK
;
A
#
# COMPACT_ATOMS: atom_id res chain seq x y z
N ARG A 1 -10.60 -1.00 -41.79
CA ARG A 1 -9.42 -0.27 -41.19
C ARG A 1 -9.64 0.18 -39.75
N ASP A 2 -10.86 0.20 -39.22
CA ASP A 2 -11.19 0.74 -37.88
C ASP A 2 -11.05 -0.27 -36.72
N CYS A 3 -10.84 -1.53 -37.02
CA CYS A 3 -10.81 -2.60 -36.02
C CYS A 3 -9.52 -2.64 -35.14
N LEU A 4 -8.39 -2.09 -35.65
CA LEU A 4 -7.12 -2.09 -34.91
C LEU A 4 -7.01 -0.93 -33.91
N LEU A 5 -7.64 0.21 -34.23
CA LEU A 5 -7.70 1.37 -33.34
C LEU A 5 -8.58 1.11 -32.10
N SER A 6 -9.67 0.35 -32.25
CA SER A 6 -10.58 0.04 -31.15
C SER A 6 -9.97 -0.94 -30.12
N ARG A 7 -9.08 -1.85 -30.53
CA ARG A 7 -8.36 -2.75 -29.61
C ARG A 7 -7.36 -2.01 -28.74
N GLY A 8 -6.59 -1.07 -29.34
CA GLY A 8 -5.62 -0.27 -28.59
C GLY A 8 -6.27 0.63 -27.53
N LEU A 9 -7.42 1.24 -27.84
CA LEU A 9 -8.19 2.04 -26.90
C LEU A 9 -8.73 1.21 -25.73
N GLY A 10 -9.19 -0.01 -25.95
CA GLY A 10 -9.70 -0.90 -24.90
C GLY A 10 -8.64 -1.26 -23.86
N ASP A 11 -7.40 -1.47 -24.27
CA ASP A 11 -6.29 -1.80 -23.36
C ASP A 11 -5.82 -0.59 -22.56
N VAL A 12 -5.85 0.61 -23.15
CA VAL A 12 -5.56 1.87 -22.42
C VAL A 12 -6.62 2.13 -21.36
N TYR A 13 -7.92 1.93 -21.67
CA TYR A 13 -9.00 2.07 -20.70
C TYR A 13 -8.89 1.05 -19.55
N LYS A 14 -8.53 -0.20 -19.82
CA LYS A 14 -8.32 -1.21 -18.77
C LYS A 14 -7.17 -0.84 -17.84
N ARG A 15 -6.04 -0.34 -18.36
CA ARG A 15 -4.90 0.12 -17.55
C ARG A 15 -5.27 1.32 -16.68
N GLN A 16 -6.00 2.29 -17.21
CA GLN A 16 -6.50 3.42 -16.42
C GLN A 16 -7.43 2.99 -15.30
N THR A 17 -8.25 1.96 -15.52
CA THR A 17 -9.18 1.43 -14.51
C THR A 17 -8.44 0.76 -13.35
N LEU A 18 -7.37 0.01 -13.61
CA LEU A 18 -6.54 -0.61 -12.59
C LEU A 18 -5.79 0.44 -11.77
N TRP A 19 -5.20 1.44 -12.43
CA TRP A 19 -4.51 2.53 -11.74
C TRP A 19 -5.47 3.31 -10.83
N LYS A 20 -6.65 3.72 -11.31
CA LYS A 20 -7.68 4.35 -10.49
C LYS A 20 -8.14 3.50 -9.31
N LYS A 21 -8.10 2.18 -9.47
CA LYS A 21 -8.56 1.25 -8.45
C LYS A 21 -7.55 1.06 -7.32
N TYR A 22 -6.25 0.98 -7.62
CA TYR A 22 -5.22 0.58 -6.69
C TYR A 22 -4.09 1.62 -6.50
N GLY A 23 -3.80 2.46 -7.49
CA GLY A 23 -2.68 3.40 -7.46
C GLY A 23 -3.08 4.84 -7.17
N ASP A 24 -4.32 5.26 -7.50
CA ASP A 24 -4.77 6.63 -7.31
C ASP A 24 -5.19 6.88 -5.85
N PRO A 25 -4.54 7.78 -5.09
CA PRO A 25 -4.91 8.10 -3.72
C PRO A 25 -6.13 9.00 -3.59
N VAL A 26 -6.71 9.47 -4.71
CA VAL A 26 -7.82 10.43 -4.71
C VAL A 26 -9.17 9.75 -4.47
N GLY A 27 -10.03 10.40 -3.68
CA GLY A 27 -11.41 9.98 -3.40
C GLY A 27 -11.57 9.18 -2.11
N ARG A 28 -12.74 8.57 -1.95
CA ARG A 28 -13.13 7.79 -0.78
C ARG A 28 -13.29 6.32 -1.15
N ILE A 29 -13.03 5.43 -0.19
CA ILE A 29 -13.27 3.99 -0.35
C ILE A 29 -14.06 3.46 0.84
N GLY A 30 -15.20 2.81 0.57
CA GLY A 30 -16.02 2.21 1.62
C GLY A 30 -15.32 1.05 2.33
N GLN A 31 -15.73 0.79 3.58
CA GLN A 31 -15.11 -0.20 4.46
C GLN A 31 -15.00 -1.59 3.81
N LYS A 32 -16.10 -2.13 3.27
CA LYS A 32 -16.10 -3.47 2.63
C LYS A 32 -15.14 -3.54 1.46
N THR A 33 -15.16 -2.52 0.60
CA THR A 33 -14.27 -2.46 -0.58
C THR A 33 -12.81 -2.31 -0.16
N TYR A 34 -12.54 -1.54 0.90
CA TYR A 34 -11.20 -1.40 1.47
C TYR A 34 -10.68 -2.75 1.97
N ILE A 35 -11.46 -3.47 2.80
CA ILE A 35 -11.07 -4.77 3.35
C ILE A 35 -10.71 -5.74 2.22
N VAL A 36 -11.59 -5.91 1.22
CA VAL A 36 -11.34 -6.85 0.12
C VAL A 36 -10.07 -6.49 -0.65
N ARG A 37 -9.87 -5.21 -0.98
CA ARG A 37 -8.70 -4.77 -1.74
C ARG A 37 -7.43 -4.82 -0.90
N ALA A 38 -7.50 -4.44 0.38
CA ALA A 38 -6.37 -4.50 1.30
C ALA A 38 -5.92 -5.94 1.53
N LEU A 39 -6.83 -6.90 1.65
CA LEU A 39 -6.47 -8.32 1.74
C LEU A 39 -5.84 -8.82 0.44
N LEU A 40 -6.43 -8.49 -0.71
CA LEU A 40 -5.97 -8.95 -2.02
C LEU A 40 -4.55 -8.46 -2.34
N VAL A 41 -4.20 -7.25 -1.94
CA VAL A 41 -2.85 -6.67 -2.15
C VAL A 41 -1.96 -6.91 -0.93
N GLY A 42 -2.51 -6.80 0.27
CA GLY A 42 -1.76 -6.86 1.53
C GLY A 42 -1.20 -8.24 1.83
N ILE A 43 -1.96 -9.31 1.59
CA ILE A 43 -1.48 -10.67 1.85
C ILE A 43 -0.25 -10.99 0.99
N PRO A 44 -0.25 -10.83 -0.35
CA PRO A 44 0.95 -11.04 -1.16
C PRO A 44 2.11 -10.14 -0.73
N THR A 45 1.85 -8.85 -0.47
CA THR A 45 2.89 -7.90 -0.05
C THR A 45 3.50 -8.29 1.30
N ALA A 46 2.67 -8.66 2.28
CA ALA A 46 3.14 -9.11 3.58
C ALA A 46 3.93 -10.44 3.47
N ALA A 47 3.48 -11.37 2.64
CA ALA A 47 4.19 -12.61 2.37
C ALA A 47 5.56 -12.35 1.75
N MET A 48 5.66 -11.40 0.81
CA MET A 48 6.93 -10.98 0.24
C MET A 48 7.86 -10.38 1.30
N PHE A 49 7.35 -9.50 2.16
CA PHE A 49 8.12 -8.96 3.29
C PHE A 49 8.57 -10.07 4.25
N ALA A 50 7.67 -10.97 4.65
CA ALA A 50 8.01 -12.09 5.50
C ALA A 50 9.10 -12.99 4.88
N PHE A 51 9.06 -13.19 3.56
CA PHE A 51 10.06 -13.97 2.84
C PHE A 51 11.46 -13.35 2.95
N THR A 52 11.60 -12.03 2.87
CA THR A 52 12.90 -11.34 3.09
C THR A 52 13.41 -11.51 4.51
N TRP A 53 12.52 -11.79 5.48
CA TRP A 53 12.90 -12.02 6.88
C TRP A 53 13.34 -13.48 7.13
N ILE A 54 12.71 -14.44 6.44
CA ILE A 54 12.98 -15.86 6.61
C ILE A 54 14.25 -16.26 5.84
N ARG A 55 14.46 -15.67 4.67
CA ARG A 55 15.56 -16.00 3.76
C ARG A 55 16.36 -14.76 3.33
N PRO A 56 16.94 -14.01 4.29
CA PRO A 56 17.70 -12.80 3.97
C PRO A 56 18.90 -13.10 3.05
N GLU A 57 19.48 -14.28 3.12
CA GLU A 57 20.62 -14.71 2.30
C GLU A 57 20.35 -14.70 0.78
N LEU A 58 19.07 -14.81 0.37
CA LEU A 58 18.70 -14.73 -1.04
C LEU A 58 18.74 -13.30 -1.61
N PHE A 59 18.81 -12.29 -0.74
CA PHE A 59 18.85 -10.87 -1.10
C PHE A 59 20.24 -10.25 -0.94
N VAL A 60 21.24 -11.06 -0.52
CA VAL A 60 22.64 -10.66 -0.39
C VAL A 60 23.40 -11.25 -1.58
N GLY A 61 24.08 -10.40 -2.33
CA GLY A 61 24.86 -10.82 -3.50
C GLY A 61 24.48 -10.08 -4.78
N ASP A 62 24.89 -10.61 -5.92
CA ASP A 62 24.61 -9.97 -7.20
C ASP A 62 23.11 -9.96 -7.51
N ALA A 63 22.62 -8.79 -7.95
CA ALA A 63 21.23 -8.62 -8.33
C ALA A 63 20.90 -9.53 -9.53
N ASN A 64 20.02 -10.50 -9.30
CA ASN A 64 19.48 -11.36 -10.35
C ASN A 64 18.03 -10.96 -10.69
N ILE A 65 17.50 -11.50 -11.78
CA ILE A 65 16.15 -11.21 -12.27
C ILE A 65 15.06 -11.55 -11.24
N PHE A 66 15.30 -12.55 -10.38
CA PHE A 66 14.39 -12.94 -9.31
C PHE A 66 14.31 -11.84 -8.25
N ILE A 67 15.44 -11.34 -7.74
CA ILE A 67 15.50 -10.27 -6.74
C ILE A 67 14.86 -9.00 -7.31
N LEU A 68 15.19 -8.62 -8.54
CA LEU A 68 14.63 -7.43 -9.19
C LEU A 68 13.11 -7.53 -9.34
N SER A 69 12.61 -8.67 -9.82
CA SER A 69 11.17 -8.90 -9.95
C SER A 69 10.45 -8.82 -8.61
N PHE A 70 11.04 -9.41 -7.58
CA PHE A 70 10.53 -9.41 -6.23
C PHE A 70 10.46 -7.98 -5.66
N MET A 71 11.51 -7.18 -5.82
CA MET A 71 11.54 -5.79 -5.37
C MET A 71 10.48 -4.94 -6.10
N VAL A 72 10.34 -5.09 -7.42
CA VAL A 72 9.33 -4.37 -8.21
C VAL A 72 7.92 -4.71 -7.75
N LEU A 73 7.58 -5.99 -7.63
CA LEU A 73 6.26 -6.44 -7.19
C LEU A 73 5.96 -6.00 -5.75
N GLY A 74 6.92 -6.11 -4.84
CA GLY A 74 6.79 -5.65 -3.46
C GLY A 74 6.54 -4.14 -3.37
N THR A 75 7.28 -3.35 -4.16
CA THR A 75 7.10 -1.90 -4.22
C THR A 75 5.73 -1.52 -4.77
N LEU A 76 5.26 -2.17 -5.84
CA LEU A 76 3.92 -1.94 -6.40
C LEU A 76 2.83 -2.29 -5.40
N GLY A 77 2.96 -3.39 -4.68
CA GLY A 77 2.05 -3.78 -3.61
C GLY A 77 2.03 -2.76 -2.47
N PHE A 78 3.19 -2.30 -2.04
CA PHE A 78 3.34 -1.29 -1.00
C PHE A 78 2.71 0.05 -1.38
N VAL A 79 2.98 0.57 -2.59
CA VAL A 79 2.36 1.79 -3.11
C VAL A 79 0.83 1.66 -3.19
N SER A 80 0.34 0.49 -3.58
CA SER A 80 -1.10 0.21 -3.62
C SER A 80 -1.74 0.24 -2.23
N LEU A 81 -1.08 -0.33 -1.20
CA LEU A 81 -1.55 -0.27 0.19
C LEU A 81 -1.57 1.17 0.72
N ILE A 82 -0.55 1.97 0.41
CA ILE A 82 -0.52 3.41 0.73
C ILE A 82 -1.73 4.13 0.14
N SER A 83 -1.98 3.94 -1.16
CA SER A 83 -3.09 4.56 -1.86
C SER A 83 -4.45 4.17 -1.25
N LEU A 84 -4.64 2.89 -0.94
CA LEU A 84 -5.86 2.39 -0.27
C LEU A 84 -6.02 2.99 1.13
N ALA A 85 -4.95 3.09 1.92
CA ALA A 85 -4.97 3.68 3.25
C ALA A 85 -5.33 5.17 3.22
N ILE A 86 -4.77 5.95 2.30
CA ILE A 86 -5.10 7.37 2.11
C ILE A 86 -6.58 7.55 1.76
N ARG A 87 -7.12 6.76 0.83
CA ARG A 87 -8.55 6.80 0.47
C ARG A 87 -9.45 6.37 1.63
N ARG A 88 -8.99 5.46 2.47
CA ARG A 88 -9.73 5.05 3.66
C ARG A 88 -9.74 6.15 4.72
N LEU A 89 -8.63 6.84 4.96
CA LEU A 89 -8.57 8.02 5.81
C LEU A 89 -9.52 9.12 5.33
N SER A 90 -9.58 9.35 4.01
CA SER A 90 -10.54 10.28 3.39
C SER A 90 -11.99 9.87 3.64
N ASP A 91 -12.30 8.58 3.71
CA ASP A 91 -13.63 8.07 4.03
C ASP A 91 -13.99 8.26 5.51
N ILE A 92 -13.02 8.11 6.40
CA ILE A 92 -13.15 8.39 7.83
C ILE A 92 -13.24 9.91 8.09
N GLY A 93 -12.84 10.76 7.13
CA GLY A 93 -12.85 12.23 7.24
C GLY A 93 -11.55 12.82 7.77
N LEU A 94 -10.51 12.00 7.92
CA LEU A 94 -9.20 12.45 8.39
C LEU A 94 -8.40 13.08 7.24
N SER A 95 -7.53 14.03 7.59
CA SER A 95 -6.62 14.64 6.62
C SER A 95 -5.51 13.67 6.21
N HIS A 96 -5.09 13.74 4.95
CA HIS A 96 -3.92 13.00 4.44
C HIS A 96 -2.64 13.32 5.22
N LEU A 97 -2.57 14.47 5.92
CA LEU A 97 -1.45 14.83 6.77
C LEU A 97 -1.23 13.82 7.90
N TYR A 98 -2.29 13.21 8.45
CA TYR A 98 -2.14 12.15 9.45
C TYR A 98 -1.39 10.93 8.91
N TYR A 99 -1.63 10.59 7.65
CA TYR A 99 -0.92 9.50 6.99
C TYR A 99 0.58 9.84 6.81
N TRP A 100 0.88 11.02 6.29
CA TRP A 100 2.26 11.46 6.09
C TRP A 100 3.00 11.66 7.42
N GLY A 101 2.32 12.16 8.45
CA GLY A 101 2.85 12.26 9.82
C GLY A 101 3.18 10.88 10.39
N PHE A 102 2.28 9.90 10.22
CA PHE A 102 2.53 8.52 10.63
C PHE A 102 3.69 7.89 9.86
N PHE A 103 3.77 8.12 8.56
CA PHE A 103 4.87 7.61 7.73
C PHE A 103 6.22 8.22 8.12
N GLY A 104 6.25 9.54 8.37
CA GLY A 104 7.43 10.23 8.90
C GLY A 104 7.84 9.69 10.28
N PHE A 105 6.87 9.44 11.16
CA PHE A 105 7.12 8.80 12.45
C PHE A 105 7.74 7.41 12.31
N LEU A 106 7.21 6.56 11.42
CA LEU A 106 7.77 5.24 11.14
C LEU A 106 9.21 5.33 10.61
N PHE A 107 9.48 6.28 9.73
CA PHE A 107 10.81 6.48 9.18
C PHE A 107 11.82 6.89 10.27
N VAL A 108 11.48 7.87 11.09
CA VAL A 108 12.34 8.31 12.21
C VAL A 108 12.53 7.20 13.23
N SER A 109 11.45 6.47 13.56
CA SER A 109 11.51 5.33 14.49
C SER A 109 12.40 4.19 13.97
N ASN A 110 12.39 3.94 12.65
CA ASN A 110 13.29 2.95 12.05
C ASN A 110 14.76 3.37 12.21
N GLN A 111 15.08 4.62 11.89
CA GLN A 111 16.45 5.13 12.01
C GLN A 111 16.93 5.16 13.47
N ALA A 112 16.07 5.56 14.40
CA ALA A 112 16.37 5.54 15.83
C ALA A 112 16.52 4.10 16.35
N GLY A 113 15.62 3.21 15.95
CA GLY A 113 15.64 1.79 16.31
C GLY A 113 16.90 1.08 15.83
N ALA A 114 17.35 1.35 14.60
CA ALA A 114 18.57 0.79 14.05
C ALA A 114 19.80 1.17 14.89
N LYS A 115 19.86 2.42 15.36
CA LYS A 115 20.95 2.87 16.23
C LYS A 115 20.88 2.30 17.64
N LEU A 116 19.68 2.23 18.22
CA LEU A 116 19.48 1.76 19.60
C LEU A 116 19.65 0.23 19.72
N LEU A 117 19.16 -0.52 18.76
CA LEU A 117 19.20 -1.98 18.77
C LEU A 117 20.49 -2.54 18.18
N SER A 118 21.33 -1.69 17.53
CA SER A 118 22.50 -2.11 16.76
C SER A 118 22.20 -3.21 15.73
N ASP A 119 20.92 -3.30 15.30
CA ASP A 119 20.39 -4.28 14.38
C ASP A 119 19.36 -3.58 13.45
N GLU A 120 19.84 -3.20 12.26
CA GLU A 120 19.00 -2.55 11.23
C GLU A 120 17.88 -3.44 10.73
N LEU A 121 18.14 -4.75 10.67
CA LEU A 121 17.15 -5.71 10.17
C LEU A 121 15.98 -5.84 11.17
N LEU A 122 16.29 -5.91 12.47
CA LEU A 122 15.26 -5.97 13.51
C LEU A 122 14.43 -4.67 13.55
N ALA A 123 15.07 -3.50 13.44
CA ALA A 123 14.38 -2.22 13.39
C ALA A 123 13.41 -2.16 12.18
N THR A 124 13.86 -2.60 11.01
CA THR A 124 13.04 -2.65 9.79
C THR A 124 11.85 -3.63 9.93
N ARG A 125 12.06 -4.77 10.57
CA ARG A 125 10.99 -5.74 10.87
C ARG A 125 9.90 -5.14 11.75
N ILE A 126 10.30 -4.51 12.84
CA ILE A 126 9.38 -3.85 13.79
C ILE A 126 8.60 -2.75 13.08
N THR A 127 9.26 -1.91 12.31
CA THR A 127 8.62 -0.82 11.54
C THR A 127 7.60 -1.38 10.53
N GLY A 128 7.95 -2.44 9.82
CA GLY A 128 7.05 -3.13 8.90
C GLY A 128 5.81 -3.70 9.59
N MET A 129 5.95 -4.32 10.76
CA MET A 129 4.82 -4.79 11.56
C MET A 129 3.88 -3.65 11.94
N PHE A 130 4.40 -2.51 12.40
CA PHE A 130 3.59 -1.33 12.73
C PHE A 130 2.84 -0.79 11.50
N PHE A 131 3.48 -0.77 10.33
CA PHE A 131 2.82 -0.36 9.09
C PHE A 131 1.63 -1.28 8.76
N PHE A 132 1.83 -2.60 8.73
CA PHE A 132 0.75 -3.54 8.43
C PHE A 132 -0.35 -3.53 9.49
N ALA A 133 0.00 -3.36 10.76
CA ALA A 133 -0.97 -3.21 11.84
C ALA A 133 -1.84 -1.96 11.63
N ALA A 134 -1.24 -0.82 11.31
CA ALA A 134 -1.97 0.42 11.05
C ALA A 134 -2.93 0.30 9.84
N VAL A 135 -2.47 -0.30 8.72
CA VAL A 135 -3.31 -0.57 7.55
C VAL A 135 -4.48 -1.47 7.92
N THR A 136 -4.25 -2.48 8.76
CA THR A 136 -5.30 -3.39 9.23
C THR A 136 -6.29 -2.68 10.15
N LEU A 137 -5.84 -1.84 11.08
CA LEU A 137 -6.70 -1.08 11.98
C LEU A 137 -7.67 -0.16 11.24
N LEU A 138 -7.26 0.43 10.11
CA LEU A 138 -8.14 1.26 9.27
C LEU A 138 -9.36 0.48 8.74
N ALA A 139 -9.30 -0.85 8.68
CA ALA A 139 -10.41 -1.69 8.26
C ALA A 139 -11.57 -1.69 9.30
N PHE A 140 -11.27 -1.50 10.58
CA PHE A 140 -12.25 -1.57 11.66
C PHE A 140 -12.91 -0.22 11.96
N ILE A 141 -12.31 0.91 11.56
CA ILE A 141 -12.86 2.24 11.81
C ILE A 141 -14.00 2.51 10.83
N PRO A 142 -15.22 2.84 11.28
CA PRO A 142 -16.34 3.14 10.39
C PRO A 142 -16.10 4.43 9.60
N GLY A 143 -16.50 4.45 8.31
CA GLY A 143 -16.45 5.65 7.48
C GLY A 143 -17.60 6.61 7.76
N GLN A 144 -17.45 7.87 7.36
CA GLN A 144 -18.50 8.88 7.48
C GLN A 144 -19.66 8.56 6.53
N LYS A 145 -20.88 8.60 7.09
CA LYS A 145 -22.14 8.35 6.35
C LYS A 145 -22.62 9.56 5.53
N THR A 146 -22.01 10.71 5.69
CA THR A 146 -22.32 11.95 4.98
C THR A 146 -21.26 12.31 3.95
N LYS A 147 -21.62 13.17 2.97
CA LYS A 147 -20.65 13.78 2.06
C LYS A 147 -19.65 14.61 2.86
N ASN A 148 -18.38 14.46 2.57
CA ASN A 148 -17.32 15.26 3.16
C ASN A 148 -16.48 15.97 2.09
N LYS A 149 -15.43 16.70 2.49
CA LYS A 149 -14.55 17.44 1.58
C LYS A 149 -13.82 16.57 0.54
N TYR A 150 -13.79 15.27 0.74
CA TYR A 150 -13.13 14.31 -0.16
C TYR A 150 -14.09 13.65 -1.16
N GLY A 151 -15.38 13.93 -1.08
CA GLY A 151 -16.36 13.46 -2.05
C GLY A 151 -17.63 12.85 -1.45
N PRO A 152 -18.50 12.29 -2.31
CA PRO A 152 -19.72 11.63 -1.89
C PRO A 152 -19.45 10.35 -1.13
N VAL A 153 -20.48 9.85 -0.42
CA VAL A 153 -20.43 8.55 0.26
C VAL A 153 -20.17 7.44 -0.76
N PRO A 154 -19.18 6.55 -0.56
CA PRO A 154 -18.97 5.41 -1.42
C PRO A 154 -20.21 4.49 -1.46
N LYS A 155 -20.57 4.03 -2.66
CA LYS A 155 -21.65 3.03 -2.86
C LYS A 155 -21.19 1.65 -2.49
#